data_1138a2d2af9ca5b7325239118d88fd26
#
_entry.id   1138a2d2af9ca5b7325239118d88fd26
#
_cell.length_a   1.000
_cell.length_b   1.000
_cell.length_c   1.000
_cell.angle_alpha   90.00
_cell.angle_beta   90.00
_cell.angle_gamma   90.00
#
_symmetry.space_group_name_H-M   'P 1'
#
loop_
_entity.id
_entity.type
_entity.pdbx_description
1 polymer ?
#
loop_
_entity_poly.entity_id
_entity_poly.type
_entity_poly.pdbx_seq_one_letter_code
_entity_poly.pdbx_strand_id
1 'polypeptide(L)'
;MTFRTPALVCCLIVSLCGIGCGLTDSAEPVATAAVGLNRTRVPLGGPLEMTYRFTVAADAPAFAEDYRVFVHFLDGDGELMFTDDHEPSESSRGWEQGQEITYERRMIVPVYPYIGEVTVAVGLYSPGSGDRLLLAAEHLGQRAYRVATMQMAPQSESGFLVFAEGWHDSERVPEDPGREWRWTMGRAVLSFRNPRADSTLYLEVDGRPELFDAPQILTLAIGDTVVETLELSSEEPTYHMIAIPAVSLAEAETVTLSLNVEPSFVPAVVTGGQSADDRELGMQVFYAFLESR
;
A
#
# COMPACT_ATOMS: atom_id res chain seq x y z
N MET A 1 -76.76 10.38 48.12
CA MET A 1 -76.25 9.52 47.00
C MET A 1 -75.99 10.41 45.84
N THR A 2 -74.74 10.81 45.67
CA THR A 2 -74.28 11.72 44.57
C THR A 2 -73.19 11.03 43.79
N PHE A 3 -73.53 10.67 42.53
CA PHE A 3 -72.61 10.09 41.57
C PHE A 3 -71.76 11.21 40.98
N ARG A 4 -70.44 11.07 41.09
CA ARG A 4 -69.47 11.89 40.40
C ARG A 4 -68.92 11.11 39.16
N THR A 5 -69.17 11.64 38.01
CA THR A 5 -68.59 11.22 36.75
C THR A 5 -67.12 11.73 36.58
N PRO A 6 -66.14 10.91 36.16
CA PRO A 6 -64.78 11.40 35.83
C PRO A 6 -64.73 11.92 34.39
N ALA A 7 -64.14 13.08 34.23
CA ALA A 7 -63.81 13.68 32.94
C ALA A 7 -62.64 12.97 32.28
N LEU A 8 -62.83 12.56 31.05
CA LEU A 8 -61.81 11.95 30.14
C LEU A 8 -60.94 13.07 29.57
N VAL A 9 -59.69 13.18 30.00
CA VAL A 9 -58.70 14.10 29.37
C VAL A 9 -58.08 13.38 28.19
N CYS A 10 -58.42 13.85 26.96
CA CYS A 10 -57.86 13.38 25.73
C CYS A 10 -56.50 14.10 25.48
N CYS A 11 -55.37 13.40 25.74
CA CYS A 11 -54.05 13.91 25.39
C CYS A 11 -53.83 13.77 23.85
N LEU A 12 -53.83 14.89 23.16
CA LEU A 12 -53.40 14.98 21.77
C LEU A 12 -51.85 14.87 21.72
N ILE A 13 -51.34 13.74 21.28
CA ILE A 13 -49.91 13.59 20.96
C ILE A 13 -49.71 14.17 19.55
N VAL A 14 -49.12 15.37 19.48
CA VAL A 14 -48.64 15.97 18.25
C VAL A 14 -47.30 15.29 17.92
N SER A 15 -47.30 14.33 16.99
CA SER A 15 -46.06 13.80 16.38
C SER A 15 -45.42 14.89 15.50
N LEU A 16 -44.38 15.55 16.00
CA LEU A 16 -43.47 16.33 15.16
C LEU A 16 -42.70 15.34 14.31
N CYS A 17 -43.13 15.18 13.06
CA CYS A 17 -42.27 14.64 11.99
C CYS A 17 -41.13 15.67 11.79
N GLY A 18 -39.95 15.37 12.35
CA GLY A 18 -38.74 16.09 12.01
C GLY A 18 -38.43 15.84 10.53
N ILE A 19 -38.70 16.85 9.70
CA ILE A 19 -38.15 16.93 8.34
C ILE A 19 -36.66 17.14 8.54
N GLY A 20 -35.87 16.05 8.43
CA GLY A 20 -34.43 16.15 8.28
C GLY A 20 -34.14 16.86 6.98
N CYS A 21 -33.95 18.17 7.03
CA CYS A 21 -33.28 18.91 5.97
C CYS A 21 -31.86 18.36 5.87
N GLY A 22 -31.61 17.45 4.95
CA GLY A 22 -30.27 17.25 4.42
C GLY A 22 -29.88 18.61 3.85
N LEU A 23 -28.97 19.30 4.54
CA LEU A 23 -28.27 20.46 3.98
C LEU A 23 -27.54 19.93 2.74
N THR A 24 -28.10 20.14 1.56
CA THR A 24 -27.36 20.06 0.31
C THR A 24 -26.29 21.13 0.41
N ASP A 25 -25.02 20.68 0.48
CA ASP A 25 -23.87 21.55 0.44
C ASP A 25 -24.01 22.35 -0.89
N SER A 26 -24.28 23.66 -0.79
CA SER A 26 -24.49 24.51 -1.96
C SER A 26 -23.16 24.88 -2.63
N ALA A 27 -22.03 24.41 -2.12
CA ALA A 27 -20.73 24.61 -2.72
C ALA A 27 -20.55 23.71 -3.95
N GLU A 28 -19.92 24.25 -4.98
CA GLU A 28 -19.57 23.48 -6.18
C GLU A 28 -18.31 22.62 -5.91
N PRO A 29 -18.21 21.41 -6.53
CA PRO A 29 -17.02 20.60 -6.42
C PRO A 29 -15.78 21.30 -6.96
N VAL A 30 -14.67 21.29 -6.20
CA VAL A 30 -13.41 21.95 -6.62
C VAL A 30 -12.61 21.12 -7.62
N ALA A 31 -12.82 19.82 -7.66
CA ALA A 31 -12.17 18.90 -8.59
C ALA A 31 -12.97 17.62 -8.79
N THR A 32 -12.71 16.90 -9.88
CA THR A 32 -13.13 15.51 -10.08
C THR A 32 -12.00 14.60 -9.66
N ALA A 33 -12.30 13.53 -8.90
CA ALA A 33 -11.34 12.51 -8.51
C ALA A 33 -11.62 11.19 -9.23
N ALA A 34 -10.58 10.54 -9.71
CA ALA A 34 -10.62 9.18 -10.27
C ALA A 34 -9.36 8.40 -9.87
N VAL A 35 -9.50 7.08 -9.70
CA VAL A 35 -8.36 6.18 -9.45
C VAL A 35 -8.48 4.97 -10.37
N GLY A 36 -7.42 4.71 -11.13
CA GLY A 36 -7.22 3.47 -11.86
C GLY A 36 -6.45 2.47 -11.01
N LEU A 37 -6.83 1.20 -11.08
CA LEU A 37 -6.11 0.09 -10.44
C LEU A 37 -5.46 -0.76 -11.52
N ASN A 38 -4.18 -1.16 -11.33
CA ASN A 38 -3.50 -2.06 -12.28
C ASN A 38 -4.11 -3.48 -12.29
N ARG A 39 -4.87 -3.81 -11.24
CA ARG A 39 -5.62 -5.07 -11.12
C ARG A 39 -6.85 -4.89 -10.22
N THR A 40 -7.88 -5.68 -10.45
CA THR A 40 -9.11 -5.66 -9.64
C THR A 40 -9.19 -6.79 -8.62
N ARG A 41 -8.28 -7.75 -8.66
CA ARG A 41 -8.15 -8.85 -7.69
C ARG A 41 -6.75 -8.84 -7.12
N VAL A 42 -6.65 -8.64 -5.80
CA VAL A 42 -5.36 -8.50 -5.10
C VAL A 42 -5.30 -9.49 -3.95
N PRO A 43 -4.27 -10.35 -3.88
CA PRO A 43 -4.07 -11.20 -2.71
C PRO A 43 -3.60 -10.39 -1.50
N LEU A 44 -3.95 -10.85 -0.30
CA LEU A 44 -3.41 -10.31 0.95
C LEU A 44 -1.88 -10.33 0.91
N GLY A 45 -1.25 -9.24 1.30
CA GLY A 45 0.20 -9.05 1.23
C GLY A 45 0.72 -8.74 -0.18
N GLY A 46 -0.14 -8.70 -1.20
CA GLY A 46 0.24 -8.43 -2.59
C GLY A 46 0.33 -6.95 -2.91
N PRO A 47 1.11 -6.58 -3.95
CA PRO A 47 1.24 -5.20 -4.39
C PRO A 47 0.02 -4.75 -5.19
N LEU A 48 -0.38 -3.51 -4.99
CA LEU A 48 -1.41 -2.79 -5.75
C LEU A 48 -0.82 -1.48 -6.25
N GLU A 49 -0.90 -1.23 -7.56
CA GLU A 49 -0.54 0.05 -8.16
C GLU A 49 -1.81 0.82 -8.50
N MET A 50 -1.82 2.07 -8.10
CA MET A 50 -2.95 2.98 -8.25
C MET A 50 -2.51 4.23 -9.00
N THR A 51 -3.24 4.56 -10.07
CA THR A 51 -3.07 5.80 -10.83
C THR A 51 -4.14 6.78 -10.39
N TYR A 52 -3.74 7.83 -9.68
CA TYR A 52 -4.62 8.90 -9.25
C TYR A 52 -4.75 9.96 -10.34
N ARG A 53 -5.97 10.48 -10.50
CA ARG A 53 -6.24 11.61 -11.39
C ARG A 53 -7.19 12.58 -10.72
N PHE A 54 -6.75 13.83 -10.58
CA PHE A 54 -7.57 14.94 -10.14
C PHE A 54 -7.68 15.95 -11.27
N THR A 55 -8.91 16.30 -11.67
CA THR A 55 -9.16 17.35 -12.66
C THR A 55 -9.79 18.52 -11.92
N VAL A 56 -9.07 19.62 -11.81
CA VAL A 56 -9.52 20.84 -11.12
C VAL A 56 -10.67 21.46 -11.91
N ALA A 57 -11.73 21.88 -11.23
CA ALA A 57 -12.86 22.54 -11.88
C ALA A 57 -12.42 23.89 -12.50
N ALA A 58 -13.05 24.26 -13.64
CA ALA A 58 -12.69 25.48 -14.37
C ALA A 58 -12.96 26.76 -13.59
N ASP A 59 -13.84 26.68 -12.58
CA ASP A 59 -14.25 27.78 -11.69
C ASP A 59 -13.86 27.54 -10.23
N ALA A 60 -13.00 26.55 -9.97
CA ALA A 60 -12.51 26.26 -8.63
C ALA A 60 -11.82 27.50 -8.02
N PRO A 61 -12.04 27.80 -6.73
CA PRO A 61 -11.23 28.78 -6.04
C PRO A 61 -9.78 28.31 -5.93
N ALA A 62 -8.84 29.25 -5.80
CA ALA A 62 -7.45 28.88 -5.52
C ALA A 62 -7.36 28.08 -4.20
N PHE A 63 -6.55 27.03 -4.20
CA PHE A 63 -6.33 26.21 -3.02
C PHE A 63 -5.51 27.00 -1.99
N ALA A 64 -6.09 27.21 -0.80
CA ALA A 64 -5.51 28.07 0.23
C ALA A 64 -4.31 27.45 0.94
N GLU A 65 -4.21 26.13 0.94
CA GLU A 65 -3.20 25.33 1.63
C GLU A 65 -2.86 24.06 0.87
N ASP A 66 -1.89 23.29 1.40
CA ASP A 66 -1.56 21.96 0.87
C ASP A 66 -2.52 20.93 1.48
N TYR A 67 -3.39 20.38 0.62
CA TYR A 67 -4.31 19.32 0.98
C TYR A 67 -3.66 17.96 0.79
N ARG A 68 -3.95 17.04 1.71
CA ARG A 68 -3.58 15.64 1.60
C ARG A 68 -4.72 14.84 0.98
N VAL A 69 -4.34 13.76 0.31
CA VAL A 69 -5.29 12.76 -0.17
C VAL A 69 -5.48 11.73 0.92
N PHE A 70 -6.70 11.55 1.41
CA PHE A 70 -7.02 10.34 2.15
C PHE A 70 -7.49 9.26 1.19
N VAL A 71 -7.10 8.02 1.48
CA VAL A 71 -7.51 6.83 0.71
C VAL A 71 -7.97 5.79 1.69
N HIS A 72 -9.26 5.51 1.68
CA HIS A 72 -9.91 4.57 2.57
C HIS A 72 -10.31 3.31 1.81
N PHE A 73 -9.97 2.17 2.37
CA PHE A 73 -10.40 0.86 1.88
C PHE A 73 -11.49 0.36 2.80
N LEU A 74 -12.70 0.24 2.25
CA LEU A 74 -13.91 -0.12 3.00
C LEU A 74 -14.33 -1.53 2.60
N ASP A 75 -14.76 -2.33 3.58
CA ASP A 75 -15.30 -3.67 3.35
C ASP A 75 -16.72 -3.64 2.75
N GLY A 76 -17.35 -4.81 2.59
CA GLY A 76 -18.68 -4.95 2.02
C GLY A 76 -19.80 -4.29 2.86
N ASP A 77 -19.57 -4.03 4.13
CA ASP A 77 -20.49 -3.34 5.06
C ASP A 77 -20.19 -1.83 5.11
N GLY A 78 -19.15 -1.35 4.44
CA GLY A 78 -18.71 0.04 4.41
C GLY A 78 -17.84 0.44 5.61
N GLU A 79 -17.35 -0.52 6.38
CA GLU A 79 -16.45 -0.26 7.49
C GLU A 79 -15.01 -0.07 7.01
N LEU A 80 -14.30 0.88 7.65
CA LEU A 80 -12.93 1.19 7.31
C LEU A 80 -11.98 0.06 7.75
N MET A 81 -11.27 -0.54 6.81
CA MET A 81 -10.27 -1.56 7.08
C MET A 81 -8.87 -0.98 7.25
N PHE A 82 -8.39 -0.22 6.25
CA PHE A 82 -7.05 0.39 6.25
C PHE A 82 -7.04 1.62 5.33
N THR A 83 -5.95 2.38 5.38
CA THR A 83 -5.78 3.64 4.64
C THR A 83 -4.43 3.68 3.92
N ASP A 84 -4.33 4.52 2.88
CA ASP A 84 -3.07 4.91 2.21
C ASP A 84 -3.03 6.43 2.03
N ASP A 85 -3.20 7.18 3.13
CA ASP A 85 -3.21 8.64 3.13
C ASP A 85 -1.84 9.19 2.75
N HIS A 86 -1.81 10.16 1.83
CA HIS A 86 -0.56 10.70 1.29
C HIS A 86 -0.68 12.14 0.81
N GLU A 87 0.46 12.73 0.52
CA GLU A 87 0.54 14.00 -0.20
C GLU A 87 0.45 13.73 -1.71
N PRO A 88 -0.28 14.56 -2.49
CA PRO A 88 -0.23 14.49 -3.95
C PRO A 88 1.21 14.67 -4.46
N SER A 89 1.49 14.21 -5.69
CA SER A 89 2.82 14.37 -6.31
C SER A 89 3.27 15.83 -6.46
N GLU A 90 2.31 16.75 -6.48
CA GLU A 90 2.51 18.18 -6.58
C GLU A 90 1.72 18.90 -5.49
N SER A 91 2.30 19.97 -4.91
CA SER A 91 1.62 20.83 -3.94
C SER A 91 0.26 21.29 -4.48
N SER A 92 -0.82 21.01 -3.76
CA SER A 92 -2.16 21.42 -4.19
C SER A 92 -2.37 22.91 -4.22
N ARG A 93 -1.55 23.71 -3.53
CA ARG A 93 -1.55 25.18 -3.67
C ARG A 93 -1.22 25.65 -5.08
N GLY A 94 -0.45 24.84 -5.83
CA GLY A 94 -0.07 25.12 -7.21
C GLY A 94 -1.08 24.64 -8.23
N TRP A 95 -2.17 23.98 -7.83
CA TRP A 95 -3.16 23.47 -8.76
C TRP A 95 -3.96 24.62 -9.41
N GLU A 96 -4.00 24.60 -10.74
CA GLU A 96 -4.67 25.63 -11.52
C GLU A 96 -6.03 25.15 -12.06
N GLN A 97 -6.93 26.10 -12.33
CA GLN A 97 -8.24 25.81 -12.90
C GLN A 97 -8.11 25.03 -14.22
N GLY A 98 -8.85 23.93 -14.35
CA GLY A 98 -8.83 23.05 -15.52
C GLY A 98 -7.60 22.15 -15.63
N GLN A 99 -6.64 22.23 -14.68
CA GLN A 99 -5.46 21.37 -14.66
C GLN A 99 -5.86 19.91 -14.36
N GLU A 100 -5.17 18.98 -15.00
CA GLU A 100 -5.20 17.54 -14.68
C GLU A 100 -3.89 17.16 -13.98
N ILE A 101 -4.01 16.67 -12.76
CA ILE A 101 -2.91 16.15 -11.95
C ILE A 101 -3.00 14.62 -11.98
N THR A 102 -1.99 13.96 -12.51
CA THR A 102 -1.93 12.49 -12.60
C THR A 102 -0.61 11.99 -12.01
N TYR A 103 -0.71 10.98 -11.15
CA TYR A 103 0.46 10.33 -10.56
C TYR A 103 0.14 8.88 -10.15
N GLU A 104 1.19 8.10 -9.98
CA GLU A 104 1.11 6.70 -9.60
C GLU A 104 1.64 6.49 -8.18
N ARG A 105 1.01 5.58 -7.48
CA ARG A 105 1.46 5.09 -6.17
C ARG A 105 1.35 3.58 -6.13
N ARG A 106 2.28 2.97 -5.44
CA ARG A 106 2.23 1.57 -5.07
C ARG A 106 1.99 1.45 -3.57
N MET A 107 1.15 0.51 -3.20
CA MET A 107 0.99 0.05 -1.82
C MET A 107 1.05 -1.47 -1.76
N ILE A 108 1.34 -1.99 -0.59
CA ILE A 108 1.16 -3.40 -0.27
C ILE A 108 -0.17 -3.54 0.45
N VAL A 109 -1.07 -4.36 -0.09
CA VAL A 109 -2.35 -4.64 0.57
C VAL A 109 -2.08 -5.36 1.89
N PRO A 110 -2.47 -4.81 3.04
CA PRO A 110 -2.19 -5.42 4.33
C PRO A 110 -2.75 -6.85 4.44
N VAL A 111 -2.12 -7.67 5.26
CA VAL A 111 -2.71 -8.94 5.71
C VAL A 111 -3.81 -8.60 6.71
N TYR A 112 -5.04 -8.54 6.23
CA TYR A 112 -6.22 -8.14 6.99
C TYR A 112 -7.22 -9.32 7.07
N PRO A 113 -7.95 -9.53 8.17
CA PRO A 113 -8.86 -10.67 8.34
C PRO A 113 -10.19 -10.49 7.57
N TYR A 114 -10.11 -10.07 6.32
CA TYR A 114 -11.23 -9.90 5.41
C TYR A 114 -10.86 -10.35 4.00
N ILE A 115 -11.77 -11.03 3.36
CA ILE A 115 -11.71 -11.46 1.96
C ILE A 115 -13.05 -11.11 1.34
N GLY A 116 -13.04 -10.38 0.24
CA GLY A 116 -14.29 -9.94 -0.38
C GLY A 116 -14.11 -8.68 -1.22
N GLU A 117 -15.25 -8.10 -1.59
CA GLU A 117 -15.27 -6.84 -2.32
C GLU A 117 -14.86 -5.69 -1.40
N VAL A 118 -14.02 -4.81 -1.92
CA VAL A 118 -13.51 -3.62 -1.24
C VAL A 118 -13.82 -2.41 -2.06
N THR A 119 -14.42 -1.40 -1.43
CA THR A 119 -14.60 -0.08 -2.01
C THR A 119 -13.36 0.78 -1.71
N VAL A 120 -12.79 1.39 -2.74
CA VAL A 120 -11.75 2.41 -2.60
C VAL A 120 -12.40 3.78 -2.62
N ALA A 121 -12.29 4.50 -1.52
CA ALA A 121 -12.82 5.85 -1.35
C ALA A 121 -11.69 6.86 -1.18
N VAL A 122 -11.79 8.00 -1.83
CA VAL A 122 -10.80 9.09 -1.71
C VAL A 122 -11.46 10.41 -1.35
N GLY A 123 -10.66 11.34 -0.87
CA GLY A 123 -10.99 12.75 -0.75
C GLY A 123 -9.75 13.58 -0.46
N LEU A 124 -9.93 14.90 -0.44
CA LEU A 124 -8.90 15.87 -0.11
C LEU A 124 -9.22 16.49 1.25
N TYR A 125 -8.25 16.57 2.14
CA TYR A 125 -8.42 17.16 3.47
C TYR A 125 -7.28 18.08 3.86
N SER A 126 -7.61 19.12 4.64
CA SER A 126 -6.64 19.99 5.28
C SER A 126 -5.96 19.26 6.45
N PRO A 127 -4.64 19.14 6.48
CA PRO A 127 -3.94 18.55 7.64
C PRO A 127 -4.03 19.45 8.88
N GLY A 128 -4.31 20.74 8.72
CA GLY A 128 -4.43 21.70 9.82
C GLY A 128 -5.80 21.71 10.49
N SER A 129 -6.89 21.77 9.70
CA SER A 129 -8.27 21.85 10.22
C SER A 129 -9.01 20.54 10.20
N GLY A 130 -8.60 19.58 9.36
CA GLY A 130 -9.34 18.34 9.08
C GLY A 130 -10.49 18.53 8.10
N ASP A 131 -10.74 19.76 7.62
CA ASP A 131 -11.81 20.03 6.67
C ASP A 131 -11.57 19.34 5.34
N ARG A 132 -12.63 18.75 4.78
CA ARG A 132 -12.58 18.02 3.52
C ARG A 132 -13.17 18.84 2.39
N LEU A 133 -12.55 18.79 1.21
CA LEU A 133 -13.03 19.44 0.01
C LEU A 133 -14.17 18.68 -0.66
N LEU A 134 -15.03 19.41 -1.36
CA LEU A 134 -16.09 18.81 -2.17
C LEU A 134 -15.50 18.39 -3.53
N LEU A 135 -15.67 17.12 -3.90
CA LEU A 135 -15.24 16.56 -5.17
C LEU A 135 -16.42 16.04 -5.99
N ALA A 136 -16.26 16.03 -7.31
CA ALA A 136 -17.24 15.46 -8.23
C ALA A 136 -16.94 13.96 -8.44
N ALA A 137 -17.54 13.11 -7.61
CA ALA A 137 -17.54 11.66 -7.74
C ALA A 137 -18.70 11.07 -6.90
N GLU A 138 -18.86 9.74 -6.90
CA GLU A 138 -19.91 9.08 -6.11
C GLU A 138 -19.67 9.27 -4.60
N HIS A 139 -20.56 10.03 -3.97
CA HIS A 139 -20.42 10.42 -2.56
C HIS A 139 -20.87 9.31 -1.61
N LEU A 140 -20.00 8.93 -0.68
CA LEU A 140 -20.23 7.90 0.34
C LEU A 140 -20.55 8.46 1.74
N GLY A 141 -20.61 9.78 1.89
CA GLY A 141 -20.73 10.47 3.17
C GLY A 141 -19.42 11.14 3.58
N GLN A 142 -19.51 12.15 4.43
CA GLN A 142 -18.33 12.86 4.99
C GLN A 142 -17.29 13.31 3.95
N ARG A 143 -17.74 13.67 2.73
CA ARG A 143 -16.89 14.03 1.59
C ARG A 143 -15.84 12.95 1.27
N ALA A 144 -16.20 11.68 1.44
CA ALA A 144 -15.51 10.54 0.89
C ALA A 144 -16.20 10.10 -0.40
N TYR A 145 -15.44 9.76 -1.42
CA TYR A 145 -15.94 9.50 -2.76
C TYR A 145 -15.46 8.16 -3.28
N ARG A 146 -16.40 7.31 -3.72
CA ARG A 146 -16.05 6.04 -4.37
C ARG A 146 -15.36 6.33 -5.70
N VAL A 147 -14.18 5.77 -5.89
CA VAL A 147 -13.38 5.93 -7.12
C VAL A 147 -13.05 4.59 -7.79
N ALA A 148 -13.04 3.50 -7.02
CA ALA A 148 -12.82 2.16 -7.55
C ALA A 148 -13.41 1.10 -6.62
N THR A 149 -13.48 -0.13 -7.14
CA THR A 149 -13.73 -1.36 -6.35
C THR A 149 -12.68 -2.40 -6.72
N MET A 150 -12.33 -3.24 -5.75
CA MET A 150 -11.43 -4.38 -5.96
C MET A 150 -11.89 -5.58 -5.14
N GLN A 151 -11.32 -6.75 -5.42
CA GLN A 151 -11.54 -7.98 -4.69
C GLN A 151 -10.28 -8.33 -3.90
N MET A 152 -10.34 -8.30 -2.57
CA MET A 152 -9.30 -8.90 -1.74
C MET A 152 -9.43 -10.43 -1.76
N ALA A 153 -8.33 -11.10 -2.02
CA ALA A 153 -8.23 -12.56 -2.13
C ALA A 153 -7.28 -13.14 -1.09
N PRO A 154 -7.45 -14.41 -0.69
CA PRO A 154 -6.45 -15.07 0.14
C PRO A 154 -5.11 -15.14 -0.60
N GLN A 155 -4.01 -15.11 0.14
CA GLN A 155 -2.72 -15.47 -0.40
C GLN A 155 -2.72 -16.96 -0.78
N SER A 156 -2.16 -17.31 -1.94
CA SER A 156 -2.02 -18.71 -2.33
C SER A 156 -0.95 -19.39 -1.45
N GLU A 157 -1.06 -20.72 -1.26
CA GLU A 157 -0.04 -21.47 -0.52
C GLU A 157 1.35 -21.38 -1.16
N SER A 158 1.43 -21.29 -2.48
CA SER A 158 2.69 -21.08 -3.21
C SER A 158 3.25 -19.67 -3.08
N GLY A 159 2.45 -18.70 -2.64
CA GLY A 159 2.89 -17.34 -2.38
C GLY A 159 3.61 -17.14 -1.04
N PHE A 160 3.57 -18.14 -0.13
CA PHE A 160 4.29 -18.05 1.13
C PHE A 160 5.79 -18.29 0.93
N LEU A 161 6.57 -17.25 1.23
CA LEU A 161 8.02 -17.32 1.21
C LEU A 161 8.55 -17.67 2.60
N VAL A 162 9.46 -18.63 2.66
CA VAL A 162 10.22 -18.99 3.87
C VAL A 162 11.63 -18.43 3.72
N PHE A 163 12.04 -17.57 4.64
CA PHE A 163 13.40 -17.07 4.79
C PHE A 163 14.23 -18.18 5.43
N ALA A 164 14.95 -18.99 4.62
CA ALA A 164 15.58 -20.23 5.07
C ALA A 164 16.99 -19.98 5.63
N GLU A 165 17.99 -19.88 4.79
CA GLU A 165 19.39 -19.73 5.18
C GLU A 165 19.91 -18.34 4.81
N GLY A 166 20.92 -17.84 5.54
CA GLY A 166 21.61 -16.59 5.22
C GLY A 166 20.82 -15.31 5.50
N TRP A 167 19.86 -15.37 6.41
CA TRP A 167 19.07 -14.21 6.85
C TRP A 167 19.36 -13.86 8.28
N HIS A 168 19.44 -12.57 8.58
CA HIS A 168 19.42 -12.06 9.94
C HIS A 168 17.98 -11.84 10.41
N ASP A 169 17.81 -11.65 11.72
CA ASP A 169 16.53 -11.29 12.31
C ASP A 169 16.02 -9.97 11.72
N SER A 170 14.71 -9.81 11.75
CA SER A 170 14.06 -8.60 11.28
C SER A 170 14.40 -7.40 12.15
N GLU A 171 14.67 -6.29 11.51
CA GLU A 171 14.96 -5.00 12.13
C GLU A 171 13.92 -3.97 11.69
N ARG A 172 13.72 -2.94 12.52
CA ARG A 172 12.77 -1.84 12.23
C ARG A 172 13.30 -0.53 12.80
N VAL A 173 12.85 0.58 12.23
CA VAL A 173 13.06 1.91 12.79
C VAL A 173 12.12 2.07 13.99
N PRO A 174 12.62 2.42 15.19
CA PRO A 174 11.75 2.63 16.36
C PRO A 174 10.68 3.71 16.15
N GLU A 175 11.02 4.74 15.38
CA GLU A 175 10.17 5.88 15.06
C GLU A 175 9.16 5.59 13.93
N ASP A 176 9.42 4.54 13.13
CA ASP A 176 8.53 4.08 12.06
C ASP A 176 8.39 2.55 12.10
N PRO A 177 7.50 2.02 12.96
CA PRO A 177 7.29 0.58 13.11
C PRO A 177 6.79 -0.11 11.83
N GLY A 178 6.27 0.65 10.87
CA GLY A 178 5.84 0.17 9.57
C GLY A 178 7.00 -0.13 8.61
N ARG A 179 8.18 0.39 8.89
CA ARG A 179 9.37 0.16 8.08
C ARG A 179 10.25 -0.92 8.71
N GLU A 180 10.07 -2.15 8.25
CA GLU A 180 10.79 -3.35 8.69
C GLU A 180 11.63 -3.89 7.52
N TRP A 181 12.81 -4.45 7.83
CA TRP A 181 13.68 -5.13 6.86
C TRP A 181 14.40 -6.32 7.47
N ARG A 182 14.95 -7.16 6.62
CA ARG A 182 15.91 -8.20 6.97
C ARG A 182 17.20 -7.99 6.21
N TRP A 183 18.32 -8.18 6.88
CA TRP A 183 19.60 -8.29 6.19
C TRP A 183 19.81 -9.69 5.65
N THR A 184 20.37 -9.79 4.44
CA THR A 184 20.98 -11.02 3.96
C THR A 184 22.43 -11.09 4.41
N MET A 185 23.01 -12.30 4.47
CA MET A 185 24.45 -12.50 4.30
C MET A 185 24.84 -12.29 2.83
N GLY A 186 26.09 -12.54 2.44
CA GLY A 186 26.48 -12.56 1.03
C GLY A 186 25.70 -13.58 0.20
N ARG A 187 25.20 -14.64 0.84
CA ARG A 187 24.24 -15.58 0.24
C ARG A 187 23.06 -15.83 1.17
N ALA A 188 21.85 -15.65 0.66
CA ALA A 188 20.62 -15.99 1.35
C ALA A 188 19.73 -16.89 0.49
N VAL A 189 18.77 -17.57 1.11
CA VAL A 189 17.87 -18.51 0.44
C VAL A 189 16.42 -18.22 0.83
N LEU A 190 15.57 -18.05 -0.17
CA LEU A 190 14.12 -18.12 -0.04
C LEU A 190 13.65 -19.49 -0.48
N SER A 191 12.69 -20.07 0.23
CA SER A 191 12.04 -21.29 -0.23
C SER A 191 10.52 -21.11 -0.27
N PHE A 192 9.87 -21.79 -1.21
CA PHE A 192 8.43 -21.73 -1.41
C PHE A 192 7.90 -23.01 -2.04
N ARG A 193 6.61 -23.27 -1.87
CA ARG A 193 5.94 -24.36 -2.55
C ARG A 193 5.90 -24.10 -4.05
N ASN A 194 6.28 -25.08 -4.86
CA ASN A 194 6.32 -24.95 -6.31
C ASN A 194 4.92 -24.66 -6.88
N PRO A 195 4.68 -23.50 -7.46
CA PRO A 195 3.39 -23.14 -8.05
C PRO A 195 3.12 -23.88 -9.37
N ARG A 196 4.15 -24.47 -9.99
CA ARG A 196 4.10 -25.13 -11.32
C ARG A 196 3.51 -24.24 -12.42
N ALA A 197 3.65 -22.95 -12.27
CA ALA A 197 3.15 -21.91 -13.16
C ALA A 197 4.16 -20.76 -13.22
N ASP A 198 4.09 -19.98 -14.28
CA ASP A 198 4.82 -18.73 -14.35
C ASP A 198 4.48 -17.87 -13.13
N SER A 199 5.51 -17.29 -12.55
CA SER A 199 5.38 -16.52 -11.32
C SER A 199 6.11 -15.20 -11.42
N THR A 200 5.76 -14.25 -10.57
CA THR A 200 6.47 -12.99 -10.40
C THR A 200 6.91 -12.89 -8.94
N LEU A 201 8.21 -12.72 -8.72
CA LEU A 201 8.76 -12.33 -7.44
C LEU A 201 8.80 -10.80 -7.41
N TYR A 202 8.11 -10.24 -6.45
CA TYR A 202 8.17 -8.82 -6.10
C TYR A 202 9.17 -8.67 -4.97
N LEU A 203 10.17 -7.81 -5.16
CA LEU A 203 11.27 -7.66 -4.23
C LEU A 203 11.62 -6.18 -4.06
N GLU A 204 11.61 -5.69 -2.81
CA GLU A 204 12.10 -4.34 -2.48
C GLU A 204 13.38 -4.48 -1.68
N VAL A 205 14.47 -3.96 -2.22
CA VAL A 205 15.82 -4.13 -1.68
C VAL A 205 16.60 -2.84 -1.68
N ASP A 206 17.57 -2.78 -0.75
CA ASP A 206 18.52 -1.69 -0.65
C ASP A 206 19.93 -2.27 -0.48
N GLY A 207 20.83 -1.87 -1.38
CA GLY A 207 22.26 -2.14 -1.27
C GLY A 207 22.97 -1.16 -0.33
N ARG A 208 24.29 -1.10 -0.50
CA ARG A 208 25.14 -0.11 0.18
C ARG A 208 26.19 0.41 -0.80
N PRO A 209 25.76 1.09 -1.89
CA PRO A 209 26.67 1.57 -2.92
C PRO A 209 27.76 2.50 -2.36
N GLU A 210 27.46 3.23 -1.29
CA GLU A 210 28.38 4.15 -0.62
C GLU A 210 29.57 3.47 0.08
N LEU A 211 29.53 2.15 0.28
CA LEU A 211 30.60 1.39 0.92
C LEU A 211 31.63 0.83 -0.06
N PHE A 212 31.36 0.89 -1.37
CA PHE A 212 32.15 0.19 -2.37
C PHE A 212 32.51 1.09 -3.55
N ASP A 213 33.63 0.80 -4.22
CA ASP A 213 34.04 1.51 -5.44
C ASP A 213 33.14 1.20 -6.64
N ALA A 214 32.41 0.05 -6.60
CA ALA A 214 31.43 -0.36 -7.58
C ALA A 214 30.18 -0.88 -6.87
N PRO A 215 28.98 -0.73 -7.45
CA PRO A 215 27.75 -1.22 -6.86
C PRO A 215 27.78 -2.73 -6.58
N GLN A 216 27.03 -3.14 -5.56
CA GLN A 216 26.81 -4.57 -5.30
C GLN A 216 25.98 -5.20 -6.42
N ILE A 217 26.25 -6.44 -6.70
CA ILE A 217 25.49 -7.23 -7.68
C ILE A 217 24.69 -8.29 -6.92
N LEU A 218 23.37 -8.26 -7.12
CA LEU A 218 22.46 -9.29 -6.66
C LEU A 218 22.19 -10.27 -7.80
N THR A 219 22.55 -11.54 -7.62
CA THR A 219 22.23 -12.64 -8.55
C THR A 219 21.19 -13.56 -7.89
N LEU A 220 20.05 -13.71 -8.56
CA LEU A 220 18.99 -14.65 -8.17
C LEU A 220 19.10 -15.91 -9.01
N ALA A 221 19.11 -17.09 -8.37
CA ALA A 221 19.22 -18.35 -9.07
C ALA A 221 18.38 -19.48 -8.44
N ILE A 222 17.88 -20.39 -9.28
CA ILE A 222 17.22 -21.63 -8.87
C ILE A 222 18.11 -22.78 -9.34
N GLY A 223 18.71 -23.51 -8.38
CA GLY A 223 19.78 -24.45 -8.69
C GLY A 223 20.93 -23.72 -9.40
N ASP A 224 21.32 -24.22 -10.58
CA ASP A 224 22.39 -23.62 -11.41
C ASP A 224 21.86 -22.59 -12.44
N THR A 225 20.54 -22.34 -12.45
CA THR A 225 19.91 -21.45 -13.42
C THR A 225 19.78 -20.04 -12.82
N VAL A 226 20.50 -19.07 -13.40
CA VAL A 226 20.32 -17.66 -13.07
C VAL A 226 18.97 -17.18 -13.61
N VAL A 227 18.15 -16.64 -12.71
CA VAL A 227 16.82 -16.08 -13.01
C VAL A 227 16.95 -14.59 -13.35
N GLU A 228 17.72 -13.85 -12.54
CA GLU A 228 17.90 -12.40 -12.71
C GLU A 228 19.24 -11.95 -12.12
N THR A 229 19.76 -10.83 -12.62
CA THR A 229 20.92 -10.13 -12.07
C THR A 229 20.62 -8.65 -11.98
N LEU A 230 20.77 -8.08 -10.79
CA LEU A 230 20.48 -6.67 -10.51
C LEU A 230 21.70 -5.97 -9.96
N GLU A 231 21.92 -4.74 -10.43
CA GLU A 231 22.89 -3.82 -9.85
C GLU A 231 22.23 -2.97 -8.78
N LEU A 232 22.76 -3.00 -7.55
CA LEU A 232 22.24 -2.27 -6.40
C LEU A 232 22.97 -0.92 -6.27
N SER A 233 22.68 -0.01 -7.18
CA SER A 233 23.38 1.29 -7.32
C SER A 233 22.61 2.47 -6.71
N SER A 234 21.40 2.27 -6.23
CA SER A 234 20.57 3.31 -5.59
C SER A 234 20.93 3.48 -4.12
N GLU A 235 20.89 4.72 -3.62
CA GLU A 235 20.98 5.05 -2.18
C GLU A 235 19.65 4.86 -1.45
N GLU A 236 18.57 4.60 -2.19
CA GLU A 236 17.22 4.37 -1.67
C GLU A 236 16.74 2.97 -2.07
N PRO A 237 15.85 2.35 -1.29
CA PRO A 237 15.27 1.06 -1.64
C PRO A 237 14.67 1.05 -3.03
N THR A 238 14.95 0.01 -3.80
CA THR A 238 14.44 -0.19 -5.15
C THR A 238 13.50 -1.38 -5.21
N TYR A 239 12.44 -1.24 -5.98
CA TYR A 239 11.42 -2.28 -6.16
C TYR A 239 11.59 -2.95 -7.51
N HIS A 240 11.62 -4.28 -7.49
CA HIS A 240 11.83 -5.10 -8.67
C HIS A 240 10.70 -6.11 -8.85
N MET A 241 10.32 -6.33 -10.11
CA MET A 241 9.36 -7.35 -10.53
C MET A 241 10.11 -8.38 -11.37
N ILE A 242 10.44 -9.51 -10.77
CA ILE A 242 11.30 -10.53 -11.35
C ILE A 242 10.44 -11.68 -11.86
N ALA A 243 10.48 -11.93 -13.17
CA ALA A 243 9.77 -13.05 -13.77
C ALA A 243 10.48 -14.37 -13.46
N ILE A 244 9.72 -15.34 -12.95
CA ILE A 244 10.18 -16.70 -12.71
C ILE A 244 9.37 -17.63 -13.62
N PRO A 245 9.90 -18.02 -14.78
CA PRO A 245 9.20 -18.92 -15.69
C PRO A 245 9.01 -20.31 -15.07
N ALA A 246 7.88 -20.95 -15.33
CA ALA A 246 7.57 -22.30 -14.83
C ALA A 246 8.67 -23.31 -15.18
N VAL A 247 9.32 -23.18 -16.33
CA VAL A 247 10.41 -24.05 -16.78
C VAL A 247 11.62 -23.98 -15.84
N SER A 248 11.82 -22.87 -15.11
CA SER A 248 12.93 -22.71 -14.15
C SER A 248 12.64 -23.37 -12.80
N LEU A 249 11.38 -23.76 -12.53
CA LEU A 249 10.95 -24.25 -11.21
C LEU A 249 11.25 -25.73 -10.97
N ALA A 250 11.72 -26.47 -11.96
CA ALA A 250 11.92 -27.92 -11.90
C ALA A 250 10.64 -28.69 -11.47
N GLU A 251 10.77 -29.98 -11.11
CA GLU A 251 9.63 -30.84 -10.71
C GLU A 251 9.49 -30.96 -9.18
N ALA A 252 10.43 -30.42 -8.41
CA ALA A 252 10.43 -30.51 -6.95
C ALA A 252 9.17 -29.85 -6.34
N GLU A 253 8.69 -30.38 -5.23
CA GLU A 253 7.52 -29.81 -4.52
C GLU A 253 7.86 -28.46 -3.88
N THR A 254 9.10 -28.31 -3.43
CA THR A 254 9.63 -27.07 -2.85
C THR A 254 10.75 -26.54 -3.73
N VAL A 255 10.69 -25.27 -4.05
CA VAL A 255 11.70 -24.54 -4.80
C VAL A 255 12.56 -23.74 -3.82
N THR A 256 13.87 -23.73 -4.05
CA THR A 256 14.83 -22.86 -3.36
C THR A 256 15.38 -21.85 -4.34
N LEU A 257 15.23 -20.57 -4.00
CA LEU A 257 15.78 -19.44 -4.73
C LEU A 257 16.94 -18.85 -3.93
N SER A 258 18.15 -18.90 -4.47
CA SER A 258 19.30 -18.24 -3.86
C SER A 258 19.40 -16.78 -4.28
N LEU A 259 19.73 -15.93 -3.33
CA LEU A 259 20.06 -14.52 -3.49
C LEU A 259 21.54 -14.36 -3.13
N ASN A 260 22.39 -14.13 -4.12
CA ASN A 260 23.82 -13.96 -3.91
C ASN A 260 24.15 -12.47 -4.13
N VAL A 261 24.70 -11.82 -3.11
CA VAL A 261 25.04 -10.39 -3.11
C VAL A 261 26.57 -10.27 -3.00
N GLU A 262 27.18 -9.65 -3.99
CA GLU A 262 28.62 -9.43 -4.05
C GLU A 262 28.95 -7.97 -4.36
N PRO A 263 29.82 -7.35 -3.57
CA PRO A 263 30.45 -7.84 -2.32
C PRO A 263 29.50 -7.78 -1.11
N SER A 264 29.68 -8.67 -0.14
CA SER A 264 29.16 -8.51 1.22
C SER A 264 30.13 -7.70 2.09
N PHE A 265 29.69 -7.26 3.27
CA PHE A 265 30.52 -6.46 4.18
C PHE A 265 30.27 -6.81 5.64
N VAL A 266 31.22 -6.41 6.49
CA VAL A 266 31.09 -6.48 7.95
C VAL A 266 31.19 -5.05 8.48
N PRO A 267 30.15 -4.48 9.11
CA PRO A 267 30.15 -3.10 9.58
C PRO A 267 31.33 -2.72 10.45
N ALA A 268 31.75 -3.59 11.38
CA ALA A 268 32.92 -3.36 12.20
C ALA A 268 34.20 -3.17 11.38
N VAL A 269 34.34 -3.85 10.25
CA VAL A 269 35.49 -3.77 9.37
C VAL A 269 35.47 -2.51 8.52
N VAL A 270 34.36 -2.27 7.79
CA VAL A 270 34.26 -1.14 6.86
C VAL A 270 34.27 0.22 7.55
N THR A 271 33.84 0.27 8.81
CA THR A 271 33.87 1.50 9.63
C THR A 271 35.17 1.68 10.42
N GLY A 272 36.18 0.79 10.26
CA GLY A 272 37.43 0.84 11.02
C GLY A 272 37.23 0.68 12.53
N GLY A 273 36.23 -0.10 12.97
CA GLY A 273 35.92 -0.37 14.37
C GLY A 273 34.99 0.66 15.04
N GLN A 274 34.39 1.60 14.29
CA GLN A 274 33.39 2.52 14.84
C GLN A 274 32.06 1.82 15.11
N SER A 275 31.71 0.81 14.32
CA SER A 275 30.59 -0.09 14.58
C SER A 275 31.05 -1.30 15.38
N ALA A 276 30.21 -1.79 16.29
CA ALA A 276 30.42 -3.04 17.02
C ALA A 276 29.76 -4.24 16.33
N ASP A 277 29.06 -4.02 15.18
CA ASP A 277 28.36 -5.06 14.44
C ASP A 277 29.38 -5.89 13.62
N ASP A 278 29.54 -7.15 13.99
CA ASP A 278 30.47 -8.12 13.39
C ASP A 278 29.76 -9.11 12.44
N ARG A 279 28.47 -8.91 12.18
CA ARG A 279 27.71 -9.74 11.23
C ARG A 279 28.21 -9.51 9.79
N GLU A 280 28.19 -10.58 9.00
CA GLU A 280 28.29 -10.44 7.55
C GLU A 280 26.95 -9.94 7.03
N LEU A 281 26.94 -8.84 6.29
CA LEU A 281 25.76 -8.23 5.69
C LEU A 281 25.92 -8.14 4.18
N GLY A 282 24.85 -8.49 3.45
CA GLY A 282 24.74 -8.33 2.00
C GLY A 282 23.89 -7.10 1.64
N MET A 283 22.58 -7.26 1.62
CA MET A 283 21.59 -6.21 1.32
C MET A 283 20.45 -6.23 2.32
N GLN A 284 19.71 -5.13 2.42
CA GLN A 284 18.42 -5.08 3.11
C GLN A 284 17.31 -5.55 2.18
N VAL A 285 16.36 -6.30 2.72
CA VAL A 285 15.12 -6.70 2.04
C VAL A 285 13.94 -6.19 2.85
N PHE A 286 13.21 -5.23 2.29
CA PHE A 286 12.04 -4.60 2.91
C PHE A 286 10.76 -5.34 2.58
N TYR A 287 10.72 -5.94 1.40
CA TYR A 287 9.55 -6.67 0.93
C TYR A 287 9.94 -7.81 0.00
N ALA A 288 9.27 -8.93 0.17
CA ALA A 288 9.38 -10.07 -0.74
C ALA A 288 8.01 -10.75 -0.85
N PHE A 289 7.51 -10.95 -2.06
CA PHE A 289 6.23 -11.59 -2.32
C PHE A 289 6.28 -12.37 -3.63
N LEU A 290 5.76 -13.59 -3.63
CA LEU A 290 5.66 -14.41 -4.82
C LEU A 290 4.19 -14.54 -5.24
N GLU A 291 3.92 -14.23 -6.50
CA GLU A 291 2.61 -14.39 -7.11
C GLU A 291 2.71 -15.34 -8.31
N SER A 292 1.92 -16.42 -8.30
CA SER A 292 1.76 -17.30 -9.45
C SER A 292 0.62 -16.82 -10.34
N ARG A 293 0.80 -16.93 -11.66
CA ARG A 293 -0.17 -16.53 -12.69
C ARG A 293 -1.09 -17.65 -13.11
#